data_7801e8bba45dc4c6b9f71184078f1e4d
#
_entry.id   7801e8bba45dc4c6b9f71184078f1e4d
#
_cell.length_a   1.000
_cell.length_b   1.000
_cell.length_c   1.000
_cell.angle_alpha   90.00
_cell.angle_beta   90.00
_cell.angle_gamma   90.00
#
_symmetry.space_group_name_H-M   'P 1'
#
loop_
_entity.id
_entity.type
_entity.pdbx_description
1 polymer ?
#
loop_
_entity_poly.entity_id
_entity_poly.type
_entity_poly.pdbx_seq_one_letter_code
_entity_poly.pdbx_strand_id
1 'polypeptide(L)'
;KYIRSEELGLSFNRNKGLLVADGEIIGFPDDDCEYQDETLEKVVNFFLENEEYKIFSCRTLEKGKDYGTGIMAVEETDLKYKNVEETVKSITFFVNFQLEDLTLFDPNLGVGSHFGSGEETDYVLNLLHKGFKGKYFPNEIIYHPAKKGNYEDVERAYSYALGYGAIV
;
A
#
# COMPACT_ATOMS: atom_id res chain seq x y z
N LYS A 1 -7.88 5.17 -18.21
CA LYS A 1 -9.29 4.70 -18.27
C LYS A 1 -9.99 5.09 -16.96
N TYR A 2 -11.11 5.83 -17.03
CA TYR A 2 -11.92 6.19 -15.84
C TYR A 2 -12.97 5.10 -15.59
N ILE A 3 -13.09 4.65 -14.33
CA ILE A 3 -14.09 3.66 -13.91
C ILE A 3 -14.89 4.28 -12.77
N ARG A 4 -16.18 4.48 -13.01
CA ARG A 4 -17.11 4.93 -11.96
C ARG A 4 -17.66 3.72 -11.21
N SER A 5 -17.68 3.83 -9.89
CA SER A 5 -18.36 2.87 -9.01
C SER A 5 -19.40 3.61 -8.16
N GLU A 6 -20.54 2.98 -7.94
CA GLU A 6 -21.56 3.47 -7.01
C GLU A 6 -21.47 2.74 -5.66
N GLU A 7 -20.63 1.72 -5.58
CA GLU A 7 -20.41 0.95 -4.37
C GLU A 7 -19.29 1.58 -3.52
N LEU A 8 -19.50 1.59 -2.22
CA LEU A 8 -18.53 2.05 -1.23
C LEU A 8 -17.54 0.94 -0.89
N GLY A 9 -16.39 1.33 -0.38
CA GLY A 9 -15.33 0.42 0.05
C GLY A 9 -14.06 0.57 -0.79
N LEU A 10 -12.95 0.89 -0.11
CA LEU A 10 -11.66 1.12 -0.75
C LEU A 10 -11.15 -0.13 -1.46
N SER A 11 -11.11 -1.27 -0.75
CA SER A 11 -10.67 -2.56 -1.30
C SER A 11 -11.52 -3.01 -2.48
N PHE A 12 -12.84 -2.87 -2.37
CA PHE A 12 -13.75 -3.21 -3.45
C PHE A 12 -13.47 -2.40 -4.73
N ASN A 13 -13.23 -1.09 -4.59
CA ASN A 13 -12.95 -0.22 -5.73
C ASN A 13 -11.55 -0.43 -6.30
N ARG A 14 -10.54 -0.74 -5.46
CA ARG A 14 -9.21 -1.16 -5.92
C ARG A 14 -9.28 -2.45 -6.72
N ASN A 15 -10.07 -3.42 -6.29
CA ASN A 15 -10.29 -4.67 -7.03
C ASN A 15 -10.89 -4.41 -8.42
N LYS A 16 -11.86 -3.50 -8.54
CA LYS A 16 -12.39 -3.08 -9.85
C LYS A 16 -11.28 -2.48 -10.74
N GLY A 17 -10.39 -1.70 -10.17
CA GLY A 17 -9.22 -1.17 -10.87
C GLY A 17 -8.28 -2.28 -11.32
N LEU A 18 -7.93 -3.21 -10.43
CA LEU A 18 -7.05 -4.35 -10.71
C LEU A 18 -7.56 -5.22 -11.86
N LEU A 19 -8.86 -5.50 -11.89
CA LEU A 19 -9.49 -6.35 -12.94
C LEU A 19 -9.44 -5.74 -14.35
N VAL A 20 -9.11 -4.46 -14.49
CA VAL A 20 -9.05 -3.75 -15.78
C VAL A 20 -7.70 -3.08 -16.03
N ALA A 21 -6.78 -3.22 -15.09
CA ALA A 21 -5.40 -2.79 -15.27
C ALA A 21 -4.72 -3.65 -16.34
N ASP A 22 -3.94 -3.00 -17.20
CA ASP A 22 -3.21 -3.62 -18.31
C ASP A 22 -1.70 -3.32 -18.23
N GLY A 23 -1.25 -2.63 -17.18
CA GLY A 23 0.17 -2.41 -16.89
C GLY A 23 0.78 -3.59 -16.13
N GLU A 24 2.07 -3.81 -16.33
CA GLU A 24 2.84 -4.85 -15.63
C GLU A 24 3.14 -4.46 -14.18
N ILE A 25 3.28 -3.16 -13.92
CA ILE A 25 3.54 -2.61 -12.59
C ILE A 25 2.32 -1.80 -12.14
N ILE A 26 1.81 -2.12 -10.97
CA ILE A 26 0.61 -1.49 -10.41
C ILE A 26 0.98 -0.81 -9.10
N GLY A 27 0.60 0.45 -8.97
CA GLY A 27 0.65 1.23 -7.73
C GLY A 27 -0.76 1.65 -7.31
N PHE A 28 -0.90 2.06 -6.06
CA PHE A 28 -2.19 2.41 -5.45
C PHE A 28 -2.14 3.83 -4.84
N PRO A 29 -1.97 4.88 -5.67
CA PRO A 29 -1.91 6.25 -5.16
C PRO A 29 -3.26 6.71 -4.61
N ASP A 30 -3.20 7.54 -3.56
CA ASP A 30 -4.33 8.37 -3.13
C ASP A 30 -4.31 9.69 -3.91
N ASP A 31 -5.42 10.41 -3.96
CA ASP A 31 -5.58 11.64 -4.74
C ASP A 31 -4.84 12.85 -4.17
N ASP A 32 -4.30 12.75 -2.95
CA ASP A 32 -3.52 13.75 -2.24
C ASP A 32 -2.05 13.35 -2.02
N CYS A 33 -1.57 12.27 -2.67
CA CYS A 33 -0.16 11.91 -2.62
C CYS A 33 0.62 12.55 -3.79
N GLU A 34 1.92 12.78 -3.58
CA GLU A 34 2.84 13.35 -4.57
C GLU A 34 4.08 12.45 -4.69
N TYR A 35 4.34 11.96 -5.88
CA TYR A 35 5.55 11.22 -6.21
C TYR A 35 6.68 12.20 -6.55
N GLN A 36 7.91 11.85 -6.18
CA GLN A 36 9.10 12.54 -6.68
C GLN A 36 9.28 12.25 -8.16
N ASP A 37 9.93 13.18 -8.91
CA ASP A 37 10.06 13.11 -10.37
C ASP A 37 10.63 11.77 -10.86
N GLU A 38 11.54 11.15 -10.12
CA GLU A 38 12.22 9.90 -10.48
C GLU A 38 11.58 8.64 -9.90
N THR A 39 10.51 8.75 -9.09
CA THR A 39 9.94 7.61 -8.35
C THR A 39 9.56 6.46 -9.27
N LEU A 40 8.81 6.73 -10.33
CA LEU A 40 8.33 5.69 -11.25
C LEU A 40 9.48 5.04 -12.04
N GLU A 41 10.47 5.83 -12.44
CA GLU A 41 11.67 5.31 -13.11
C GLU A 41 12.46 4.37 -12.20
N LYS A 42 12.64 4.72 -10.94
CA LYS A 42 13.31 3.88 -9.94
C LYS A 42 12.56 2.57 -9.69
N VAL A 43 11.24 2.63 -9.60
CA VAL A 43 10.38 1.43 -9.44
C VAL A 43 10.53 0.49 -10.64
N VAL A 44 10.49 1.03 -11.87
CA VAL A 44 10.67 0.23 -13.09
C VAL A 44 12.06 -0.39 -13.13
N ASN A 45 13.11 0.40 -12.91
CA ASN A 45 14.50 -0.07 -12.93
C ASN A 45 14.74 -1.15 -11.87
N PHE A 46 14.18 -0.97 -10.66
CA PHE A 46 14.27 -2.00 -9.62
C PHE A 46 13.73 -3.35 -10.10
N PHE A 47 12.55 -3.39 -10.70
CA PHE A 47 11.97 -4.64 -11.17
C PHE A 47 12.69 -5.22 -12.39
N LEU A 48 13.28 -4.41 -13.24
CA LEU A 48 14.09 -4.87 -14.37
C LEU A 48 15.43 -5.48 -13.91
N GLU A 49 16.02 -4.94 -12.85
CA GLU A 49 17.31 -5.40 -12.31
C GLU A 49 17.16 -6.55 -11.31
N ASN A 50 15.97 -6.78 -10.76
CA ASN A 50 15.73 -7.73 -9.67
C ASN A 50 14.46 -8.57 -9.97
N GLU A 51 14.51 -9.43 -10.96
CA GLU A 51 13.36 -10.21 -11.46
C GLU A 51 12.68 -11.09 -10.39
N GLU A 52 13.44 -11.49 -9.36
CA GLU A 52 12.94 -12.31 -8.26
C GLU A 52 12.04 -11.54 -7.28
N TYR A 53 12.08 -10.20 -7.29
CA TYR A 53 11.21 -9.36 -6.47
C TYR A 53 9.92 -9.01 -7.23
N LYS A 54 8.80 -9.05 -6.53
CA LYS A 54 7.47 -8.71 -7.07
C LYS A 54 6.81 -7.55 -6.33
N ILE A 55 7.40 -7.10 -5.23
CA ILE A 55 6.89 -5.99 -4.42
C ILE A 55 8.03 -5.01 -4.18
N PHE A 56 7.83 -3.75 -4.56
CA PHE A 56 8.63 -2.60 -4.17
C PHE A 56 7.83 -1.82 -3.14
N SER A 57 8.45 -1.40 -2.06
CA SER A 57 7.82 -0.48 -1.10
C SER A 57 8.79 0.62 -0.71
N CYS A 58 8.25 1.77 -0.35
CA CYS A 58 9.01 2.94 0.02
C CYS A 58 8.39 3.68 1.20
N ARG A 59 9.02 4.77 1.62
CA ARG A 59 8.61 5.55 2.78
C ARG A 59 7.61 6.63 2.39
N THR A 60 6.69 6.97 3.31
CA THR A 60 5.88 8.19 3.19
C THR A 60 6.32 9.26 4.19
N LEU A 61 6.36 10.51 3.74
CA LEU A 61 6.61 11.68 4.59
C LEU A 61 5.63 12.81 4.22
N GLU A 62 5.37 13.70 5.17
CA GLU A 62 4.74 14.99 4.87
C GLU A 62 5.77 15.92 4.21
N LYS A 63 5.39 16.62 3.17
CA LYS A 63 6.30 17.49 2.40
C LYS A 63 6.92 18.57 3.30
N GLY A 64 8.25 18.59 3.36
CA GLY A 64 9.01 19.52 4.19
C GLY A 64 9.09 19.13 5.68
N LYS A 65 8.74 17.90 6.02
CA LYS A 65 8.82 17.33 7.36
C LYS A 65 9.67 16.05 7.37
N ASP A 66 10.10 15.63 8.55
CA ASP A 66 10.80 14.38 8.81
C ASP A 66 9.88 13.26 9.34
N TYR A 67 8.59 13.51 9.36
CA TYR A 67 7.54 12.54 9.74
C TYR A 67 6.50 12.39 8.63
N GLY A 68 5.76 11.31 8.66
CA GLY A 68 4.69 10.99 7.70
C GLY A 68 3.54 10.23 8.34
N THR A 69 2.82 9.48 7.56
CA THR A 69 1.70 8.67 8.03
C THR A 69 2.20 7.40 8.72
N GLY A 70 1.97 7.30 10.02
CA GLY A 70 2.37 6.15 10.84
C GLY A 70 3.88 6.05 11.08
N ILE A 71 4.27 4.96 11.75
CA ILE A 71 5.68 4.64 11.99
C ILE A 71 6.16 3.78 10.81
N MET A 72 7.29 4.15 10.22
CA MET A 72 7.91 3.38 9.15
C MET A 72 9.39 3.11 9.47
N ALA A 73 9.88 1.96 9.00
CA ALA A 73 11.27 1.56 9.14
C ALA A 73 12.23 2.61 8.55
N VAL A 74 13.41 2.71 9.12
CA VAL A 74 14.45 3.66 8.68
C VAL A 74 15.58 2.98 7.91
N GLU A 75 15.59 1.65 7.88
CA GLU A 75 16.58 0.84 7.18
C GLU A 75 15.97 0.10 6.01
N GLU A 76 16.74 -0.06 4.93
CA GLU A 76 16.40 -0.90 3.80
C GLU A 76 16.29 -2.36 4.24
N THR A 77 15.24 -3.05 3.85
CA THR A 77 15.00 -4.43 4.27
C THR A 77 14.09 -5.18 3.30
N ASP A 78 14.23 -6.50 3.28
CA ASP A 78 13.23 -7.35 2.65
C ASP A 78 11.92 -7.35 3.43
N LEU A 79 10.81 -7.40 2.69
CA LEU A 79 9.47 -7.55 3.30
C LEU A 79 9.34 -8.95 3.90
N LYS A 80 8.85 -8.99 5.13
CA LYS A 80 8.61 -10.21 5.92
C LYS A 80 7.33 -10.04 6.71
N TYR A 81 6.66 -11.13 7.07
CA TYR A 81 5.44 -11.09 7.89
C TYR A 81 5.54 -10.15 9.10
N LYS A 82 6.68 -10.15 9.77
CA LYS A 82 6.92 -9.38 11.01
C LYS A 82 7.16 -7.88 10.81
N ASN A 83 7.41 -7.41 9.59
CA ASN A 83 7.76 -6.01 9.34
C ASN A 83 6.84 -5.31 8.31
N VAL A 84 5.81 -5.97 7.80
CA VAL A 84 4.91 -5.38 6.78
C VAL A 84 4.33 -4.06 7.29
N GLU A 85 3.90 -3.98 8.54
CA GLU A 85 3.31 -2.77 9.09
C GLU A 85 4.23 -1.55 9.12
N GLU A 86 5.54 -1.78 9.28
CA GLU A 86 6.56 -0.74 9.32
C GLU A 86 7.15 -0.43 7.94
N THR A 87 6.81 -1.22 6.92
CA THR A 87 7.43 -1.14 5.60
C THR A 87 6.43 -0.92 4.47
N VAL A 88 5.13 -1.01 4.75
CA VAL A 88 4.07 -0.85 3.75
C VAL A 88 3.01 0.10 4.27
N LYS A 89 2.62 1.05 3.43
CA LYS A 89 1.39 1.83 3.53
C LYS A 89 0.70 1.80 2.18
N SER A 90 -0.59 2.03 2.20
CA SER A 90 -1.47 1.97 1.04
C SER A 90 -0.89 2.60 -0.23
N ILE A 91 -0.28 3.76 -0.10
CA ILE A 91 0.27 4.55 -1.22
C ILE A 91 1.74 4.25 -1.53
N THR A 92 2.44 3.44 -0.72
CA THR A 92 3.90 3.34 -0.78
C THR A 92 4.40 2.10 -1.51
N PHE A 93 3.52 1.20 -1.96
CA PHE A 93 3.97 -0.02 -2.59
C PHE A 93 3.50 -0.16 -4.03
N PHE A 94 4.32 -0.87 -4.78
CA PHE A 94 4.09 -1.24 -6.18
C PHE A 94 4.25 -2.75 -6.31
N VAL A 95 3.46 -3.35 -7.15
CA VAL A 95 3.52 -4.79 -7.44
C VAL A 95 3.78 -5.01 -8.92
N ASN A 96 4.65 -5.98 -9.22
CA ASN A 96 4.96 -6.42 -10.57
C ASN A 96 4.62 -7.90 -10.68
N PHE A 97 3.48 -8.21 -11.30
CA PHE A 97 3.08 -9.60 -11.52
C PHE A 97 2.30 -9.78 -12.83
N GLN A 98 2.28 -11.00 -13.32
CA GLN A 98 1.48 -11.37 -14.48
C GLN A 98 0.01 -11.49 -14.08
N LEU A 99 -0.89 -11.42 -15.06
CA LEU A 99 -2.35 -11.51 -14.83
C LEU A 99 -2.77 -12.79 -14.08
N GLU A 100 -2.05 -13.89 -14.29
CA GLU A 100 -2.26 -15.17 -13.60
C GLU A 100 -1.92 -15.16 -12.12
N ASP A 101 -1.08 -14.21 -11.69
CA ASP A 101 -0.70 -14.02 -10.28
C ASP A 101 -1.62 -13.04 -9.53
N LEU A 102 -2.65 -12.52 -10.22
CA LEU A 102 -3.51 -11.48 -9.68
C LEU A 102 -4.06 -11.85 -8.31
N THR A 103 -3.74 -11.03 -7.32
CA THR A 103 -4.29 -11.09 -5.98
C THR A 103 -5.26 -9.93 -5.79
N LEU A 104 -6.39 -10.18 -5.16
CA LEU A 104 -7.37 -9.15 -4.85
C LEU A 104 -7.30 -8.78 -3.37
N PHE A 105 -7.66 -7.54 -3.05
CA PHE A 105 -7.86 -7.09 -1.67
C PHE A 105 -9.09 -7.77 -1.06
N ASP A 106 -9.06 -8.05 0.25
CA ASP A 106 -10.27 -8.47 0.95
C ASP A 106 -11.27 -7.31 1.02
N PRO A 107 -12.48 -7.45 0.44
CA PRO A 107 -13.48 -6.37 0.43
C PRO A 107 -14.04 -6.05 1.82
N ASN A 108 -13.78 -6.87 2.84
CA ASN A 108 -14.17 -6.60 4.22
C ASN A 108 -13.20 -5.65 4.93
N LEU A 109 -11.99 -5.43 4.39
CA LEU A 109 -10.95 -4.56 4.94
C LEU A 109 -10.88 -3.21 4.22
N GLY A 110 -10.44 -2.18 4.94
CA GLY A 110 -10.20 -0.85 4.40
C GLY A 110 -11.35 0.13 4.62
N VAL A 111 -11.08 1.39 4.32
CA VAL A 111 -12.03 2.49 4.54
C VAL A 111 -13.34 2.25 3.78
N GLY A 112 -14.46 2.41 4.48
CA GLY A 112 -15.80 2.18 3.94
C GLY A 112 -16.23 0.71 3.93
N SER A 113 -15.44 -0.20 4.50
CA SER A 113 -15.75 -1.62 4.68
C SER A 113 -16.06 -1.94 6.14
N HIS A 114 -16.37 -3.21 6.44
CA HIS A 114 -16.69 -3.66 7.81
C HIS A 114 -15.52 -3.44 8.78
N PHE A 115 -14.31 -3.79 8.36
CA PHE A 115 -13.06 -3.52 9.06
C PHE A 115 -12.38 -2.32 8.41
N GLY A 116 -12.34 -1.19 9.10
CA GLY A 116 -12.01 0.12 8.52
C GLY A 116 -10.55 0.36 8.14
N SER A 117 -9.66 -0.65 8.20
CA SER A 117 -8.25 -0.54 7.83
C SER A 117 -7.64 -1.92 7.57
N GLY A 118 -6.34 -1.96 7.27
CA GLY A 118 -5.54 -3.18 7.20
C GLY A 118 -5.51 -3.85 5.83
N GLU A 119 -6.18 -3.29 4.84
CA GLU A 119 -6.29 -3.85 3.50
C GLU A 119 -4.93 -4.00 2.80
N GLU A 120 -4.04 -3.02 2.95
CA GLU A 120 -2.71 -3.06 2.36
C GLU A 120 -1.81 -4.08 3.06
N THR A 121 -1.92 -4.17 4.38
CA THR A 121 -1.16 -5.14 5.18
C THR A 121 -1.58 -6.56 4.84
N ASP A 122 -2.88 -6.85 4.84
CA ASP A 122 -3.43 -8.15 4.43
C ASP A 122 -3.01 -8.51 3.00
N TYR A 123 -3.15 -7.57 2.06
CA TYR A 123 -2.79 -7.77 0.67
C TYR A 123 -1.33 -8.18 0.50
N VAL A 124 -0.40 -7.46 1.15
CA VAL A 124 1.03 -7.78 1.07
C VAL A 124 1.35 -9.08 1.80
N LEU A 125 0.74 -9.35 2.96
CA LEU A 125 0.88 -10.64 3.65
C LEU A 125 0.44 -11.81 2.76
N ASN A 126 -0.66 -11.68 2.02
CA ASN A 126 -1.13 -12.68 1.07
C ASN A 126 -0.14 -12.89 -0.09
N LEU A 127 0.47 -11.82 -0.61
CA LEU A 127 1.54 -11.93 -1.61
C LEU A 127 2.77 -12.67 -1.06
N LEU A 128 3.21 -12.33 0.14
CA LEU A 128 4.32 -13.02 0.81
C LEU A 128 3.99 -14.50 1.08
N HIS A 129 2.75 -14.82 1.44
CA HIS A 129 2.28 -16.20 1.63
C HIS A 129 2.34 -17.02 0.34
N LYS A 130 2.07 -16.39 -0.80
CA LYS A 130 2.23 -17.00 -2.13
C LYS A 130 3.70 -17.18 -2.54
N GLY A 131 4.64 -16.72 -1.73
CA GLY A 131 6.09 -16.84 -1.99
C GLY A 131 6.70 -15.68 -2.76
N PHE A 132 5.95 -14.60 -3.02
CA PHE A 132 6.51 -13.42 -3.66
C PHE A 132 7.45 -12.69 -2.70
N LYS A 133 8.55 -12.18 -3.24
CA LYS A 133 9.52 -11.38 -2.48
C LYS A 133 9.22 -9.90 -2.64
N GLY A 134 9.43 -9.14 -1.58
CA GLY A 134 9.31 -7.70 -1.58
C GLY A 134 10.50 -7.03 -0.90
N LYS A 135 10.77 -5.78 -1.31
CA LYS A 135 11.86 -4.97 -0.74
C LYS A 135 11.37 -3.57 -0.42
N TYR A 136 11.85 -3.04 0.70
CA TYR A 136 11.52 -1.71 1.21
C TYR A 136 12.72 -0.77 1.13
N PHE A 137 12.50 0.45 0.66
CA PHE A 137 13.49 1.50 0.44
C PHE A 137 13.13 2.75 1.25
N PRO A 138 13.76 3.00 2.41
CA PRO A 138 13.43 4.14 3.27
C PRO A 138 13.83 5.50 2.69
N ASN A 139 14.75 5.53 1.74
CA ASN A 139 15.23 6.75 1.10
C ASN A 139 14.40 7.16 -0.13
N GLU A 140 13.55 6.27 -0.63
CA GLU A 140 12.56 6.59 -1.63
C GLU A 140 11.29 7.08 -0.92
N ILE A 141 10.79 8.26 -1.32
CA ILE A 141 9.77 8.96 -0.56
C ILE A 141 8.58 9.30 -1.45
N ILE A 142 7.40 8.95 -0.96
CA ILE A 142 6.13 9.47 -1.47
C ILE A 142 5.61 10.47 -0.46
N TYR A 143 5.33 11.67 -0.91
CA TYR A 143 4.76 12.70 -0.04
C TYR A 143 3.25 12.51 0.09
N HIS A 144 2.77 12.62 1.31
CA HIS A 144 1.35 12.57 1.65
C HIS A 144 1.10 13.43 2.89
N PRO A 145 0.02 14.23 2.94
CA PRO A 145 -0.31 14.99 4.14
C PRO A 145 -0.46 14.07 5.35
N ALA A 146 0.31 14.33 6.41
CA ALA A 146 0.13 13.57 7.63
C ALA A 146 -1.26 13.86 8.20
N LYS A 147 -2.05 12.81 8.41
CA LYS A 147 -3.35 12.94 9.06
C LYS A 147 -3.07 13.45 10.48
N LYS A 148 -3.51 14.67 10.77
CA LYS A 148 -3.48 15.20 12.12
C LYS A 148 -4.22 14.20 13.00
N GLY A 149 -3.49 13.60 13.94
CA GLY A 149 -4.05 12.63 14.88
C GLY A 149 -5.07 13.35 15.78
N ASN A 150 -6.27 13.48 15.31
CA ASN A 150 -7.38 13.87 16.16
C ASN A 150 -7.83 12.60 16.87
N TYR A 151 -7.31 12.40 18.08
CA TYR A 151 -7.90 11.46 19.06
C TYR A 151 -9.38 11.79 19.36
N GLU A 152 -9.89 12.86 18.79
CA GLU A 152 -11.29 13.29 18.87
C GLU A 152 -12.24 12.48 18.01
N ASP A 153 -11.75 11.77 16.97
CA ASP A 153 -12.55 10.86 16.17
C ASP A 153 -12.47 9.42 16.70
N VAL A 154 -13.18 9.18 17.77
CA VAL A 154 -13.24 7.88 18.45
C VAL A 154 -13.81 6.79 17.54
N GLU A 155 -14.79 7.11 16.70
CA GLU A 155 -15.41 6.16 15.77
C GLU A 155 -14.41 5.69 14.72
N ARG A 156 -13.62 6.61 14.18
CA ARG A 156 -12.55 6.27 13.24
C ARG A 156 -11.44 5.45 13.89
N ALA A 157 -11.00 5.85 15.10
CA ALA A 157 -9.99 5.09 15.84
C ALA A 157 -10.47 3.66 16.14
N TYR A 158 -11.73 3.51 16.52
CA TYR A 158 -12.36 2.20 16.73
C TYR A 158 -12.42 1.37 15.44
N SER A 159 -12.87 1.97 14.34
CA SER A 159 -12.92 1.31 13.03
C SER A 159 -11.54 0.82 12.55
N TYR A 160 -10.50 1.64 12.77
CA TYR A 160 -9.13 1.27 12.45
C TYR A 160 -8.60 0.14 13.35
N ALA A 161 -8.93 0.19 14.64
CA ALA A 161 -8.54 -0.87 15.57
C ALA A 161 -9.22 -2.21 15.24
N LEU A 162 -10.47 -2.19 14.77
CA LEU A 162 -11.16 -3.39 14.27
C LEU A 162 -10.44 -3.99 13.06
N GLY A 163 -10.05 -3.16 12.09
CA GLY A 163 -9.30 -3.61 10.92
C GLY A 163 -7.96 -4.21 11.30
N TYR A 164 -7.21 -3.53 12.17
CA TYR A 164 -5.95 -4.05 12.69
C TYR A 164 -6.13 -5.41 13.38
N GLY A 165 -7.14 -5.55 14.23
CA GLY A 165 -7.43 -6.81 14.92
C GLY A 165 -7.92 -7.94 14.02
N ALA A 166 -8.33 -7.64 12.78
CA ALA A 166 -8.78 -8.66 11.82
C ALA A 166 -7.63 -9.32 11.05
N ILE A 167 -6.46 -8.69 11.01
CA ILE A 167 -5.27 -9.17 10.26
C ILE A 167 -4.18 -9.77 11.16
N VAL A 168 -4.33 -9.71 12.49
CA VAL A 168 -3.35 -10.24 13.48
C VAL A 168 -3.61 -11.69 13.83
#